data_74f4fcd2d3c8746d08e236ff45210437
#
_entry.id   74f4fcd2d3c8746d08e236ff45210437
#
_cell.length_a   1.000
_cell.length_b   1.000
_cell.length_c   1.000
_cell.angle_alpha   90.00
_cell.angle_beta   90.00
_cell.angle_gamma   90.00
#
_symmetry.space_group_name_H-M   'P 1'
#
loop_
_entity.id
_entity.type
_entity.pdbx_description
1 polymer ?
#
loop_
_entity_poly.entity_id
_entity_poly.type
_entity_poly.pdbx_seq_one_letter_code
_entity_poly.pdbx_strand_id
1 'polypeptide(L)'
;MVKKTVKKAKRKTTVKKADNKHKVQFKLYSPESREVYLTGEFNKWSPIKKKMKKNEKGEWVTRVILPEGDHQYKFIVDGDWRNDPGATKYADNGLGSTNSVKVV
;
A
#
# COMPACT_ATOMS: atom_id res chain seq x y z
N MET A 1 -19.86 -20.44 29.44
CA MET A 1 -19.50 -20.37 29.18
C MET A 1 -19.25 -20.25 28.54
N VAL A 2 -19.33 -19.91 28.38
CA VAL A 2 -18.97 -19.73 27.93
C VAL A 2 -18.74 -19.51 27.21
N LYS A 3 -18.73 -19.11 27.19
CA LYS A 3 -18.44 -18.77 26.75
C LYS A 3 -18.12 -18.57 26.03
N LYS A 4 -18.22 -18.23 26.07
CA LYS A 4 -17.86 -17.97 25.58
C LYS A 4 -17.60 -17.88 24.72
N THR A 5 -17.74 -17.61 24.89
CA THR A 5 -17.43 -17.55 24.25
C THR A 5 -17.37 -17.35 23.40
N VAL A 6 -17.71 -17.02 23.68
CA VAL A 6 -17.55 -16.87 23.01
C VAL A 6 -17.38 -16.57 22.24
N LYS A 7 -17.42 -16.18 22.38
CA LYS A 7 -17.09 -15.87 21.91
C LYS A 7 -16.82 -15.80 21.02
N LYS A 8 -17.05 -15.71 21.20
CA LYS A 8 -16.60 -15.66 20.51
C LYS A 8 -16.70 -15.71 19.52
N ALA A 9 -17.11 -15.69 19.69
CA ALA A 9 -17.00 -15.76 18.94
C ALA A 9 -17.13 -15.44 18.07
N LYS A 10 -17.23 -15.01 18.12
CA LYS A 10 -17.04 -14.73 17.55
C LYS A 10 -16.86 -14.56 16.67
N ARG A 11 -17.06 -14.36 16.77
CA ARG A 11 -16.51 -14.25 16.12
C ARG A 11 -16.58 -14.56 15.06
N LYS A 12 -16.93 -14.65 14.94
CA LYS A 12 -16.68 -14.96 14.02
C LYS A 12 -17.05 -14.98 12.88
N THR A 13 -17.45 -14.63 12.82
CA THR A 13 -17.53 -14.69 11.85
C THR A 13 -17.69 -14.29 10.88
N THR A 14 -17.81 -13.78 10.80
CA THR A 14 -17.66 -13.47 9.97
C THR A 14 -17.10 -13.22 9.34
N VAL A 15 -17.04 -12.85 9.71
CA VAL A 15 -16.31 -12.66 9.38
C VAL A 15 -15.43 -12.83 8.34
N LYS A 16 -15.27 -13.13 8.07
CA LYS A 16 -14.55 -13.59 6.99
C LYS A 16 -14.22 -12.59 5.99
N LYS A 17 -14.99 -11.60 5.83
CA LYS A 17 -14.71 -10.52 4.94
C LYS A 17 -13.50 -9.76 5.34
N ALA A 18 -13.31 -9.62 6.59
CA ALA A 18 -12.13 -8.99 7.12
C ALA A 18 -10.89 -9.75 6.74
N ASP A 19 -11.07 -11.02 6.42
CA ASP A 19 -9.95 -11.88 6.09
C ASP A 19 -9.47 -11.71 4.66
N ASN A 20 -10.10 -10.83 3.87
CA ASN A 20 -9.64 -10.55 2.52
C ASN A 20 -8.49 -9.57 2.46
N LYS A 21 -7.92 -9.25 3.61
CA LYS A 21 -6.80 -8.32 3.65
C LYS A 21 -5.49 -9.05 3.54
N HIS A 22 -4.58 -8.44 2.80
CA HIS A 22 -3.29 -9.02 2.52
C HIS A 22 -2.18 -8.04 2.85
N LYS A 23 -1.05 -8.57 3.28
CA LYS A 23 0.14 -7.76 3.50
C LYS A 23 0.81 -7.59 2.15
N VAL A 24 0.78 -6.38 1.62
CA VAL A 24 1.23 -6.08 0.26
C VAL A 24 2.53 -5.30 0.34
N GLN A 25 3.54 -5.76 -0.38
CA GLN A 25 4.83 -5.11 -0.42
C GLN A 25 4.89 -4.10 -1.57
N PHE A 26 5.40 -2.92 -1.29
CA PHE A 26 5.70 -1.90 -2.29
C PHE A 26 7.20 -1.70 -2.30
N LYS A 27 7.79 -1.66 -3.49
CA LYS A 27 9.22 -1.60 -3.64
C LYS A 27 9.60 -0.66 -4.77
N LEU A 28 10.65 0.13 -4.56
CA LEU A 28 11.16 1.05 -5.58
C LEU A 28 12.67 1.05 -5.52
N TYR A 29 13.31 0.77 -6.65
CA TYR A 29 14.77 0.86 -6.73
C TYR A 29 15.17 2.32 -6.97
N SER A 30 15.83 2.90 -5.99
CA SER A 30 16.29 4.28 -6.08
C SER A 30 17.45 4.48 -5.11
N PRO A 31 18.63 3.94 -5.45
CA PRO A 31 19.73 3.87 -4.49
C PRO A 31 20.27 5.22 -4.06
N GLU A 32 20.08 6.26 -4.87
CA GLU A 32 20.63 7.58 -4.59
C GLU A 32 19.63 8.52 -3.93
N SER A 33 18.39 8.09 -3.73
CA SER A 33 17.40 8.93 -3.09
C SER A 33 17.63 9.00 -1.59
N ARG A 34 17.20 10.09 -0.97
CA ARG A 34 17.33 10.30 0.47
C ARG A 34 16.10 9.88 1.23
N GLU A 35 14.93 10.12 0.66
CA GLU A 35 13.65 9.80 1.28
C GLU A 35 12.68 9.35 0.23
N VAL A 36 11.93 8.30 0.55
CA VAL A 36 10.83 7.85 -0.31
C VAL A 36 9.64 7.58 0.59
N TYR A 37 8.49 8.12 0.19
CA TYR A 37 7.23 7.86 0.87
C TYR A 37 6.28 7.18 -0.09
N LEU A 38 5.42 6.34 0.45
CA LEU A 38 4.33 5.72 -0.30
C LEU A 38 3.06 6.50 -0.02
N THR A 39 2.35 6.89 -1.07
CA THR A 39 1.09 7.58 -0.94
C THR A 39 0.06 6.95 -1.85
N GLY A 40 -1.18 6.92 -1.44
CA GLY A 40 -2.24 6.31 -2.22
C GLY A 40 -3.58 6.43 -1.56
N GLU A 41 -4.57 5.79 -2.18
CA GLU A 41 -5.94 5.81 -1.66
C GLU A 41 -6.02 5.29 -0.22
N PHE A 42 -5.16 4.35 0.13
CA PHE A 42 -5.18 3.70 1.44
C PHE A 42 -4.70 4.61 2.57
N ASN A 43 -4.06 5.73 2.28
CA ASN A 43 -3.68 6.70 3.31
C ASN A 43 -4.12 8.11 2.95
N LYS A 44 -5.16 8.21 2.11
CA LYS A 44 -5.76 9.48 1.69
C LYS A 44 -4.75 10.40 1.02
N TRP A 45 -3.82 9.80 0.31
CA TRP A 45 -2.79 10.51 -0.45
C TRP A 45 -1.90 11.39 0.43
N SER A 46 -1.71 10.97 1.67
CA SER A 46 -0.83 11.69 2.59
C SER A 46 0.61 11.63 2.10
N PRO A 47 1.32 12.76 2.03
CA PRO A 47 2.71 12.74 1.57
C PRO A 47 3.70 12.33 2.64
N ILE A 48 3.28 12.12 3.88
CA ILE A 48 4.21 11.87 4.97
C ILE A 48 3.87 10.69 5.86
N LYS A 49 2.74 10.02 5.63
CA LYS A 49 2.28 8.98 6.54
C LYS A 49 3.05 7.66 6.43
N LYS A 50 3.57 7.34 5.26
CA LYS A 50 4.17 6.02 5.06
C LYS A 50 5.57 6.16 4.48
N LYS A 51 6.53 6.34 5.38
CA LYS A 51 7.93 6.43 4.97
C LYS A 51 8.46 5.03 4.67
N MET A 52 9.19 4.91 3.57
CA MET A 52 9.79 3.64 3.18
C MET A 52 11.22 3.55 3.71
N LYS A 53 11.76 2.34 3.72
CA LYS A 53 13.12 2.10 4.18
C LYS A 53 13.94 1.50 3.05
N LYS A 54 15.18 1.99 2.92
CA LYS A 54 16.08 1.50 1.89
C LYS A 54 16.87 0.32 2.43
N ASN A 55 16.94 -0.75 1.64
CA ASN A 55 17.74 -1.92 2.00
C ASN A 55 19.12 -1.81 1.37
N GLU A 56 19.91 -2.85 1.56
CA GLU A 56 21.30 -2.87 1.09
C GLU A 56 21.42 -2.86 -0.43
N LYS A 57 20.37 -3.25 -1.11
CA LYS A 57 20.36 -3.30 -2.57
C LYS A 57 19.95 -1.98 -3.21
N GLY A 58 19.67 -0.97 -2.42
CA GLY A 58 19.20 0.30 -2.94
C GLY A 58 17.71 0.32 -3.23
N GLU A 59 16.98 -0.65 -2.71
CA GLU A 59 15.53 -0.72 -2.88
C GLU A 59 14.83 -0.14 -1.67
N TRP A 60 13.86 0.71 -1.92
CA TRP A 60 12.99 1.25 -0.87
C TRP A 60 11.80 0.32 -0.75
N VAL A 61 11.49 -0.10 0.46
CA VAL A 61 10.49 -1.14 0.69
C VAL A 61 9.57 -0.73 1.84
N THR A 62 8.30 -1.04 1.69
CA THR A 62 7.34 -0.95 2.78
C THR A 62 6.22 -1.93 2.53
N ARG A 63 5.42 -2.18 3.55
CA ARG A 63 4.28 -3.08 3.46
C ARG A 63 3.05 -2.40 3.99
N VAL A 64 1.93 -2.66 3.33
CA VAL A 64 0.63 -2.11 3.70
C VAL A 64 -0.38 -3.24 3.67
N ILE A 65 -1.29 -3.26 4.62
CA ILE A 65 -2.35 -4.27 4.63
C ILE A 65 -3.52 -3.72 3.83
N LEU A 66 -3.87 -4.42 2.74
CA LEU A 66 -4.90 -3.97 1.82
C LEU A 66 -5.88 -5.09 1.50
N PRO A 67 -7.16 -4.74 1.31
CA PRO A 67 -8.13 -5.73 0.83
C PRO A 67 -7.89 -6.05 -0.63
N GLU A 68 -8.53 -7.09 -1.12
CA GLU A 68 -8.49 -7.41 -2.55
C GLU A 68 -9.07 -6.27 -3.37
N GLY A 69 -8.56 -6.09 -4.56
CA GLY A 69 -9.02 -5.06 -5.47
C GLY A 69 -7.86 -4.25 -6.02
N ASP A 70 -8.20 -3.18 -6.72
CA ASP A 70 -7.23 -2.28 -7.32
C ASP A 70 -7.03 -1.08 -6.40
N HIS A 71 -5.77 -0.75 -6.15
CA HIS A 71 -5.43 0.36 -5.25
C HIS A 71 -4.49 1.30 -5.97
N GLN A 72 -4.87 2.56 -6.08
CA GLN A 72 -4.04 3.55 -6.75
C GLN A 72 -3.02 4.13 -5.78
N TYR A 73 -1.82 4.35 -6.27
CA TYR A 73 -0.72 4.84 -5.43
C TYR A 73 0.35 5.53 -6.27
N LYS A 74 1.23 6.24 -5.57
CA LYS A 74 2.44 6.82 -6.14
C LYS A 74 3.53 6.79 -5.09
N PHE A 75 4.75 7.02 -5.53
CA PHE A 75 5.87 7.26 -4.63
C PHE A 75 6.19 8.75 -4.60
N ILE A 76 6.65 9.22 -3.46
CA ILE A 76 7.18 10.57 -3.35
C ILE A 76 8.67 10.40 -3.08
N VAL A 77 9.48 10.73 -4.09
CA VAL A 77 10.92 10.49 -4.07
C VAL A 77 11.61 11.83 -3.92
N ASP A 78 12.21 12.06 -2.74
CA ASP A 78 12.87 13.35 -2.45
C ASP A 78 11.96 14.54 -2.78
N GLY A 79 10.67 14.41 -2.44
CA GLY A 79 9.70 15.46 -2.68
C GLY A 79 8.98 15.42 -4.02
N ASP A 80 9.41 14.56 -4.94
CA ASP A 80 8.78 14.46 -6.25
C ASP A 80 7.80 13.31 -6.31
N TRP A 81 6.60 13.58 -6.78
CA TRP A 81 5.57 12.55 -6.94
C TRP A 81 5.86 11.78 -8.23
N ARG A 82 6.00 10.48 -8.11
CA ARG A 82 6.36 9.62 -9.25
C ARG A 82 5.55 8.36 -9.26
N ASN A 83 5.24 7.88 -10.48
CA ASN A 83 4.64 6.58 -10.64
C ASN A 83 5.66 5.48 -10.37
N ASP A 84 5.15 4.30 -10.10
CA ASP A 84 5.96 3.10 -9.93
C ASP A 84 6.29 2.56 -11.32
N PRO A 85 7.56 2.53 -11.71
CA PRO A 85 7.91 2.00 -13.04
C PRO A 85 7.68 0.50 -13.14
N GLY A 86 7.54 -0.18 -12.01
CA GLY A 86 7.27 -1.62 -12.00
C GLY A 86 5.80 -1.97 -11.89
N ALA A 87 4.90 -1.00 -11.93
CA ALA A 87 3.48 -1.29 -11.85
C ALA A 87 3.01 -1.97 -13.14
N THR A 88 2.07 -2.91 -12.99
CA THR A 88 1.52 -3.62 -14.14
C THR A 88 0.31 -2.91 -14.71
N LYS A 89 -0.19 -1.90 -14.03
CA LYS A 89 -1.41 -1.23 -14.43
C LYS A 89 -1.37 0.23 -13.98
N TYR A 90 -1.94 1.11 -14.77
CA TYR A 90 -2.05 2.53 -14.45
C TYR A 90 -3.48 3.00 -14.68
N ALA A 91 -3.91 3.97 -13.90
CA ALA A 91 -5.25 4.54 -14.03
C ALA A 91 -5.14 6.04 -14.26
N ASP A 92 -6.05 6.58 -15.07
CA ASP A 92 -6.14 8.01 -15.31
C ASP A 92 -6.51 8.70 -14.00
N ASN A 93 -5.80 9.74 -13.63
CA ASN A 93 -6.07 10.46 -12.38
C ASN A 93 -7.03 11.64 -12.56
N GLY A 94 -7.58 11.83 -13.77
CA GLY A 94 -8.50 12.92 -14.04
C GLY A 94 -7.84 14.28 -14.21
N LEU A 95 -6.52 14.34 -14.15
CA LEU A 95 -5.78 15.60 -14.20
C LEU A 95 -4.74 15.60 -15.32
N GLY A 96 -4.93 14.74 -16.31
CA GLY A 96 -4.01 14.65 -17.43
C GLY A 96 -2.80 13.78 -17.18
N SER A 97 -2.83 12.99 -16.13
CA SER A 97 -1.74 12.08 -15.78
C SER A 97 -2.32 10.75 -15.29
N THR A 98 -1.48 9.90 -14.75
CA THR A 98 -1.92 8.60 -14.27
C THR A 98 -1.40 8.35 -12.86
N ASN A 99 -2.05 7.38 -12.20
CA ASN A 99 -1.55 6.82 -10.96
C ASN A 99 -1.19 5.36 -11.20
N SER A 100 -0.21 4.86 -10.46
CA SER A 100 0.11 3.43 -10.48
C SER A 100 -1.00 2.66 -9.79
N VAL A 101 -1.23 1.42 -10.20
CA VAL A 101 -2.28 0.60 -9.61
C VAL A 101 -1.65 -0.71 -9.12
N LYS A 102 -1.91 -1.02 -7.86
CA LYS A 102 -1.53 -2.29 -7.27
C LYS A 102 -2.76 -3.18 -7.23
N VAL A 103 -2.68 -4.30 -7.92
CA VAL A 103 -3.78 -5.26 -7.97
C VAL A 103 -3.54 -6.29 -6.86
N VAL A 104 -4.47 -6.38 -5.95
CA VAL A 104 -4.38 -7.27 -4.79
C VAL A 104 -5.44 -8.36 -4.85
#